data_c71f6b023feb9037512bf08fed076806
#
_entry.id   c71f6b023feb9037512bf08fed076806
#
_cell.length_a   1.000
_cell.length_b   1.000
_cell.length_c   1.000
_cell.angle_alpha   90.00
_cell.angle_beta   90.00
_cell.angle_gamma   90.00
#
_symmetry.space_group_name_H-M   'P 1'
#
loop_
_entity.id
_entity.type
_entity.pdbx_description
1 polymer ?
#
loop_
_entity_poly.entity_id
_entity_poly.type
_entity_poly.pdbx_seq_one_letter_code
_entity_poly.pdbx_strand_id
1 'polypeptide(L)'
;MTAWRSGCLKIPNCEENNMNKRFQKQLDFILEIDKEKNIFRQNNITGNGRRENDAEHAWHMAIMIYLLKEYSNEDFDVAKAMMMALIHDIVEIDAGDTYAYGDDGKDSQQEREEKAAQRIFGILPDEQRDELISLFYEFEACETAEARFARAMDNFQPFLLNNSSNGDSWREHGVTHSRIYDRQVRSKKGSEFIWEYTRNMIEENIRKGNIVDDKPEHLT
;
A
#
# COMPACT_ATOMS: atom_id res chain seq x y z
N MET A 1 15.86 9.22 44.93
CA MET A 1 16.73 9.49 43.78
C MET A 1 17.78 8.40 43.70
N THR A 2 17.51 7.34 42.95
CA THR A 2 18.42 6.21 42.75
C THR A 2 18.91 6.25 41.32
N ALA A 3 20.22 6.58 41.16
CA ALA A 3 20.89 6.63 39.87
C ALA A 3 21.03 5.22 39.30
N TRP A 4 20.46 5.02 38.10
CA TRP A 4 20.73 3.84 37.29
C TRP A 4 22.15 3.92 36.73
N ARG A 5 23.04 3.05 37.23
CA ARG A 5 24.36 2.85 36.63
C ARG A 5 24.18 2.04 35.35
N SER A 6 24.45 2.65 34.20
CA SER A 6 24.60 1.99 32.91
C SER A 6 25.82 1.04 32.95
N GLY A 7 25.53 -0.25 33.08
CA GLY A 7 26.54 -1.31 32.88
C GLY A 7 26.72 -1.52 31.36
N CYS A 8 27.75 -0.91 30.80
CA CYS A 8 28.16 -1.15 29.41
C CYS A 8 28.85 -2.53 29.37
N LEU A 9 28.19 -3.52 28.75
CA LEU A 9 28.81 -4.79 28.40
C LEU A 9 29.86 -4.52 27.31
N LYS A 10 31.15 -4.75 27.62
CA LYS A 10 32.29 -4.59 26.68
C LYS A 10 32.34 -5.80 25.75
N ILE A 11 32.05 -5.62 24.47
CA ILE A 11 32.21 -6.58 23.37
C ILE A 11 33.52 -6.25 22.62
N PRO A 12 34.29 -7.23 22.07
CA PRO A 12 35.62 -6.98 21.48
C PRO A 12 35.61 -6.15 20.18
N ASN A 13 36.59 -5.27 20.03
CA ASN A 13 36.66 -4.04 19.23
C ASN A 13 36.46 -4.09 17.70
N CYS A 14 36.43 -5.20 17.02
CA CYS A 14 36.29 -5.20 15.55
C CYS A 14 34.87 -5.67 15.10
N GLU A 15 34.33 -6.69 15.71
CA GLU A 15 32.96 -7.17 15.47
C GLU A 15 31.93 -6.17 16.03
N GLU A 16 32.23 -5.54 17.14
CA GLU A 16 31.44 -4.50 17.79
C GLU A 16 31.22 -3.29 16.87
N ASN A 17 32.23 -2.87 16.12
CA ASN A 17 32.12 -1.71 15.22
C ASN A 17 31.25 -2.02 13.97
N ASN A 18 31.30 -3.26 13.48
CA ASN A 18 30.46 -3.67 12.35
C ASN A 18 29.01 -3.90 12.78
N MET A 19 28.77 -4.51 13.95
CA MET A 19 27.44 -4.69 14.52
C MET A 19 26.78 -3.34 14.82
N ASN A 20 27.53 -2.39 15.41
CA ASN A 20 27.04 -1.05 15.68
C ASN A 20 26.68 -0.29 14.40
N LYS A 21 27.45 -0.41 13.32
CA LYS A 21 27.16 0.22 12.03
C LYS A 21 25.93 -0.40 11.37
N ARG A 22 25.81 -1.73 11.41
CA ARG A 22 24.62 -2.43 10.90
C ARG A 22 23.35 -1.98 11.63
N PHE A 23 23.39 -2.00 12.95
CA PHE A 23 22.26 -1.57 13.79
C PHE A 23 21.91 -0.11 13.53
N GLN A 24 22.91 0.78 13.35
CA GLN A 24 22.66 2.18 13.03
C GLN A 24 21.92 2.34 11.71
N LYS A 25 22.31 1.63 10.63
CA LYS A 25 21.59 1.63 9.35
C LYS A 25 20.11 1.20 9.51
N GLN A 26 19.88 0.18 10.33
CA GLN A 26 18.51 -0.29 10.62
C GLN A 26 17.70 0.78 11.38
N LEU A 27 18.28 1.45 12.36
CA LEU A 27 17.63 2.56 13.07
C LEU A 27 17.35 3.74 12.14
N ASP A 28 18.31 4.10 11.28
CA ASP A 28 18.13 5.18 10.31
C ASP A 28 16.97 4.88 9.36
N PHE A 29 16.86 3.63 8.90
CA PHE A 29 15.74 3.20 8.07
C PHE A 29 14.40 3.23 8.83
N ILE A 30 14.36 2.74 10.09
CA ILE A 30 13.16 2.78 10.94
C ILE A 30 12.66 4.22 11.14
N LEU A 31 13.58 5.16 11.33
CA LEU A 31 13.23 6.58 11.45
C LEU A 31 12.82 7.20 10.11
N GLU A 32 13.40 6.74 9.01
CA GLU A 32 13.02 7.20 7.67
C GLU A 32 11.58 6.83 7.33
N ILE A 33 11.20 5.55 7.54
CA ILE A 33 9.84 5.09 7.22
C ILE A 33 8.76 5.68 8.15
N ASP A 34 9.13 6.27 9.30
CA ASP A 34 8.19 7.01 10.15
C ASP A 34 7.56 8.21 9.42
N LYS A 35 8.22 8.72 8.39
CA LYS A 35 7.72 9.84 7.56
C LYS A 35 6.49 9.48 6.74
N GLU A 36 6.26 8.22 6.42
CA GLU A 36 5.08 7.71 5.71
C GLU A 36 3.78 8.12 6.40
N LYS A 37 3.80 8.28 7.72
CA LYS A 37 2.66 8.77 8.51
C LYS A 37 2.22 10.21 8.17
N ASN A 38 3.04 10.98 7.44
CA ASN A 38 2.74 12.34 7.02
C ASN A 38 2.22 12.44 5.57
N ILE A 39 2.11 11.30 4.87
CA ILE A 39 1.60 11.23 3.51
C ILE A 39 0.12 10.86 3.59
N PHE A 40 -0.74 11.70 3.03
CA PHE A 40 -2.19 11.56 3.18
C PHE A 40 -2.84 11.21 1.84
N ARG A 41 -3.60 10.14 1.86
CA ARG A 41 -4.40 9.63 0.75
C ARG A 41 -5.67 10.48 0.53
N GLN A 42 -6.34 10.27 -0.59
CA GLN A 42 -7.56 11.02 -0.93
C GLN A 42 -8.83 10.45 -0.27
N ASN A 43 -8.80 9.25 0.29
CA ASN A 43 -9.91 8.66 1.00
C ASN A 43 -9.88 8.99 2.50
N ASN A 44 -11.06 8.97 3.13
CA ASN A 44 -11.22 9.20 4.55
C ASN A 44 -11.24 7.87 5.31
N ILE A 45 -10.75 7.88 6.55
CA ILE A 45 -10.96 6.76 7.48
C ILE A 45 -12.42 6.70 7.93
N THR A 46 -12.87 5.52 8.39
CA THR A 46 -14.23 5.35 8.89
C THR A 46 -14.51 6.18 10.15
N GLY A 47 -15.66 6.85 10.18
CA GLY A 47 -16.24 7.40 11.40
C GLY A 47 -15.83 8.81 11.81
N ASN A 48 -14.78 9.44 11.24
CA ASN A 48 -14.37 10.79 11.66
C ASN A 48 -14.00 11.79 10.55
N GLY A 49 -14.12 11.41 9.28
CA GLY A 49 -13.87 12.31 8.15
C GLY A 49 -12.42 12.78 7.96
N ARG A 50 -11.47 12.25 8.72
CA ARG A 50 -10.04 12.52 8.53
C ARG A 50 -9.50 11.69 7.37
N ARG A 51 -8.59 12.26 6.61
CA ARG A 51 -7.82 11.54 5.57
C ARG A 51 -7.01 10.41 6.20
N GLU A 52 -6.96 9.26 5.53
CA GLU A 52 -6.06 8.15 5.83
C GLU A 52 -4.63 8.53 5.44
N ASN A 53 -3.61 8.06 6.18
CA ASN A 53 -2.23 8.12 5.74
C ASN A 53 -1.75 6.76 5.22
N ASP A 54 -0.59 6.73 4.51
CA ASP A 54 -0.09 5.52 3.87
C ASP A 54 0.29 4.43 4.87
N ALA A 55 0.82 4.77 6.04
CA ALA A 55 1.12 3.79 7.08
C ALA A 55 -0.16 3.13 7.63
N GLU A 56 -1.27 3.86 7.74
CA GLU A 56 -2.58 3.31 8.14
C GLU A 56 -3.15 2.41 7.06
N HIS A 57 -3.01 2.80 5.77
CA HIS A 57 -3.37 2.00 4.62
C HIS A 57 -2.59 0.68 4.60
N ALA A 58 -1.27 0.73 4.66
CA ALA A 58 -0.39 -0.43 4.64
C ALA A 58 -0.70 -1.41 5.78
N TRP A 59 -0.88 -0.91 7.01
CA TRP A 59 -1.31 -1.72 8.15
C TRP A 59 -2.66 -2.39 7.91
N HIS A 60 -3.66 -1.63 7.47
CA HIS A 60 -5.02 -2.14 7.22
C HIS A 60 -5.01 -3.20 6.13
N MET A 61 -4.30 -2.94 5.03
CA MET A 61 -4.12 -3.86 3.92
C MET A 61 -3.44 -5.17 4.35
N ALA A 62 -2.39 -5.12 5.19
CA ALA A 62 -1.72 -6.32 5.70
C ALA A 62 -2.68 -7.20 6.54
N ILE A 63 -3.53 -6.59 7.37
CA ILE A 63 -4.57 -7.33 8.12
C ILE A 63 -5.62 -7.92 7.17
N MET A 64 -6.03 -7.20 6.13
CA MET A 64 -6.98 -7.71 5.12
C MET A 64 -6.40 -8.92 4.38
N ILE A 65 -5.12 -8.92 4.00
CA ILE A 65 -4.44 -10.07 3.38
C ILE A 65 -4.56 -11.31 4.27
N TYR A 66 -4.28 -11.17 5.56
CA TYR A 66 -4.37 -12.29 6.50
C TYR A 66 -5.80 -12.81 6.65
N LEU A 67 -6.79 -11.91 6.81
CA LEU A 67 -8.18 -12.28 7.04
C LEU A 67 -8.87 -12.84 5.80
N LEU A 68 -8.56 -12.30 4.61
CA LEU A 68 -9.26 -12.59 3.36
C LEU A 68 -8.52 -13.60 2.47
N LYS A 69 -7.43 -14.22 2.96
CA LYS A 69 -6.62 -15.17 2.20
C LYS A 69 -7.40 -16.34 1.58
N GLU A 70 -8.49 -16.75 2.23
CA GLU A 70 -9.36 -17.83 1.74
C GLU A 70 -10.09 -17.47 0.43
N TYR A 71 -10.15 -16.19 0.06
CA TYR A 71 -10.76 -15.68 -1.17
C TYR A 71 -9.74 -15.45 -2.29
N SER A 72 -8.47 -15.83 -2.09
CA SER A 72 -7.46 -15.78 -3.16
C SER A 72 -7.76 -16.82 -4.23
N ASN A 73 -7.42 -16.48 -5.48
CA ASN A 73 -7.54 -17.43 -6.59
C ASN A 73 -6.54 -18.60 -6.49
N GLU A 74 -5.43 -18.40 -5.78
CA GLU A 74 -4.30 -19.33 -5.70
C GLU A 74 -3.77 -19.38 -4.25
N ASP A 75 -3.15 -20.50 -3.89
CA ASP A 75 -2.37 -20.57 -2.65
C ASP A 75 -1.14 -19.64 -2.76
N PHE A 76 -0.78 -18.97 -1.67
CA PHE A 76 0.32 -18.03 -1.63
C PHE A 76 0.95 -17.92 -0.24
N ASP A 77 2.17 -17.38 -0.16
CA ASP A 77 2.82 -17.06 1.12
C ASP A 77 2.21 -15.78 1.71
N VAL A 78 1.38 -15.98 2.75
CA VAL A 78 0.67 -14.89 3.43
C VAL A 78 1.64 -13.90 4.08
N ALA A 79 2.73 -14.37 4.69
CA ALA A 79 3.69 -13.50 5.35
C ALA A 79 4.42 -12.63 4.32
N LYS A 80 4.78 -13.18 3.17
CA LYS A 80 5.38 -12.46 2.06
C LYS A 80 4.44 -11.40 1.49
N ALA A 81 3.17 -11.75 1.24
CA ALA A 81 2.18 -10.79 0.76
C ALA A 81 1.90 -9.66 1.76
N MET A 82 1.87 -9.97 3.07
CA MET A 82 1.75 -8.95 4.12
C MET A 82 2.96 -8.02 4.15
N MET A 83 4.19 -8.54 3.94
CA MET A 83 5.39 -7.70 3.87
C MET A 83 5.33 -6.80 2.63
N MET A 84 4.90 -7.29 1.47
CA MET A 84 4.66 -6.46 0.28
C MET A 84 3.70 -5.30 0.60
N ALA A 85 2.58 -5.59 1.27
CA ALA A 85 1.62 -4.57 1.68
C ALA A 85 2.22 -3.50 2.60
N LEU A 86 3.12 -3.89 3.51
CA LEU A 86 3.72 -2.98 4.47
C LEU A 86 4.81 -2.07 3.87
N ILE A 87 5.34 -2.42 2.69
CA ILE A 87 6.47 -1.67 2.11
C ILE A 87 6.17 -0.99 0.77
N HIS A 88 5.03 -1.28 0.13
CA HIS A 88 4.78 -0.85 -1.25
C HIS A 88 4.70 0.67 -1.42
N ASP A 89 4.13 1.38 -0.44
CA ASP A 89 3.95 2.84 -0.47
C ASP A 89 5.09 3.61 0.22
N ILE A 90 6.09 2.93 0.84
CA ILE A 90 7.26 3.60 1.46
C ILE A 90 7.97 4.55 0.47
N VAL A 91 7.96 4.23 -0.81
CA VAL A 91 8.56 5.06 -1.86
C VAL A 91 7.87 6.43 -2.00
N GLU A 92 6.64 6.56 -1.55
CA GLU A 92 5.88 7.81 -1.60
C GLU A 92 6.43 8.88 -0.65
N ILE A 93 7.29 8.51 0.30
CA ILE A 93 8.05 9.47 1.13
C ILE A 93 8.80 10.50 0.26
N ASP A 94 9.35 10.06 -0.88
CA ASP A 94 10.04 10.94 -1.84
C ASP A 94 9.22 11.22 -3.11
N ALA A 95 8.47 10.23 -3.58
CA ALA A 95 7.70 10.35 -4.82
C ALA A 95 6.41 11.15 -4.64
N GLY A 96 5.83 11.13 -3.43
CA GLY A 96 4.52 11.70 -3.10
C GLY A 96 3.37 10.77 -3.56
N ASP A 97 2.27 10.77 -2.77
CA ASP A 97 1.04 10.06 -3.16
C ASP A 97 0.47 10.66 -4.45
N THR A 98 0.21 9.80 -5.43
CA THR A 98 -0.44 10.18 -6.69
C THR A 98 -1.89 9.67 -6.68
N TYR A 99 -2.83 10.60 -6.82
CA TYR A 99 -4.25 10.25 -6.81
C TYR A 99 -4.58 9.19 -7.86
N ALA A 100 -5.12 8.08 -7.41
CA ALA A 100 -5.37 6.88 -8.20
C ALA A 100 -6.26 7.08 -9.44
N TYR A 101 -7.05 8.15 -9.46
CA TYR A 101 -7.93 8.53 -10.57
C TYR A 101 -7.47 9.81 -11.28
N GLY A 102 -6.22 10.28 -11.05
CA GLY A 102 -5.61 11.44 -11.70
C GLY A 102 -5.05 11.12 -13.09
N ASP A 103 -4.84 12.18 -13.89
CA ASP A 103 -4.31 12.07 -15.28
C ASP A 103 -2.78 12.38 -15.35
N ASP A 104 -2.10 12.47 -14.20
CA ASP A 104 -0.67 12.84 -14.16
C ASP A 104 0.22 11.73 -14.73
N GLY A 105 1.20 12.14 -15.55
CA GLY A 105 2.01 11.27 -16.41
C GLY A 105 2.66 10.09 -15.68
N LYS A 106 2.22 8.88 -16.00
CA LYS A 106 2.67 7.62 -15.39
C LYS A 106 4.17 7.36 -15.53
N ASP A 107 4.79 7.74 -16.65
CA ASP A 107 6.20 7.52 -16.90
C ASP A 107 7.09 8.32 -15.93
N SER A 108 6.69 9.55 -15.59
CA SER A 108 7.42 10.38 -14.63
C SER A 108 7.23 9.90 -13.17
N GLN A 109 6.12 9.25 -12.87
CA GLN A 109 5.84 8.66 -11.55
C GLN A 109 6.74 7.45 -11.32
N GLN A 110 6.77 6.51 -12.25
CA GLN A 110 7.60 5.30 -12.15
C GLN A 110 9.08 5.64 -11.94
N GLU A 111 9.62 6.63 -12.65
CA GLU A 111 11.00 7.08 -12.44
C GLU A 111 11.25 7.68 -11.04
N ARG A 112 10.25 8.40 -10.48
CA ARG A 112 10.36 8.94 -9.13
C ARG A 112 10.33 7.84 -8.08
N GLU A 113 9.40 6.88 -8.22
CA GLU A 113 9.27 5.74 -7.32
C GLU A 113 10.53 4.86 -7.36
N GLU A 114 11.13 4.62 -8.52
CA GLU A 114 12.37 3.87 -8.64
C GLU A 114 13.54 4.56 -7.95
N LYS A 115 13.69 5.88 -8.12
CA LYS A 115 14.72 6.66 -7.40
C LYS A 115 14.48 6.66 -5.90
N ALA A 116 13.24 6.78 -5.47
CA ALA A 116 12.84 6.71 -4.07
C ALA A 116 13.17 5.33 -3.46
N ALA A 117 12.84 4.23 -4.15
CA ALA A 117 13.15 2.88 -3.72
C ALA A 117 14.66 2.70 -3.52
N GLN A 118 15.49 3.11 -4.50
CA GLN A 118 16.95 3.02 -4.40
C GLN A 118 17.50 3.85 -3.23
N ARG A 119 16.97 5.03 -2.98
CA ARG A 119 17.41 5.88 -1.86
C ARG A 119 16.99 5.30 -0.52
N ILE A 120 15.71 4.99 -0.35
CA ILE A 120 15.13 4.64 0.95
C ILE A 120 15.60 3.26 1.38
N PHE A 121 15.45 2.23 0.55
CA PHE A 121 15.95 0.90 0.86
C PHE A 121 17.48 0.85 0.92
N GLY A 122 18.17 1.75 0.19
CA GLY A 122 19.62 1.91 0.26
C GLY A 122 20.19 2.33 1.62
N ILE A 123 19.35 2.77 2.56
CA ILE A 123 19.75 3.04 3.96
C ILE A 123 20.10 1.74 4.69
N LEU A 124 19.43 0.63 4.34
CA LEU A 124 19.60 -0.67 4.98
C LEU A 124 20.98 -1.31 4.70
N PRO A 125 21.39 -2.31 5.51
CA PRO A 125 22.44 -3.26 5.13
C PRO A 125 22.10 -3.95 3.80
N ASP A 126 23.12 -4.30 3.02
CA ASP A 126 22.97 -4.73 1.62
C ASP A 126 21.99 -5.89 1.44
N GLU A 127 22.03 -6.93 2.28
CA GLU A 127 21.13 -8.08 2.19
C GLU A 127 19.67 -7.73 2.49
N GLN A 128 19.42 -6.83 3.46
CA GLN A 128 18.07 -6.36 3.78
C GLN A 128 17.53 -5.42 2.70
N ARG A 129 18.40 -4.56 2.16
CA ARG A 129 18.08 -3.74 1.01
C ARG A 129 17.64 -4.59 -0.17
N ASP A 130 18.45 -5.59 -0.53
CA ASP A 130 18.22 -6.43 -1.71
C ASP A 130 16.92 -7.25 -1.56
N GLU A 131 16.63 -7.74 -0.34
CA GLU A 131 15.39 -8.41 0.00
C GLU A 131 14.16 -7.50 -0.19
N LEU A 132 14.16 -6.31 0.42
CA LEU A 132 13.00 -5.40 0.37
C LEU A 132 12.80 -4.78 -1.01
N ILE A 133 13.88 -4.44 -1.73
CA ILE A 133 13.81 -4.00 -3.13
C ILE A 133 13.22 -5.09 -4.02
N SER A 134 13.62 -6.35 -3.83
CA SER A 134 13.07 -7.48 -4.59
C SER A 134 11.58 -7.64 -4.36
N LEU A 135 11.12 -7.54 -3.10
CA LEU A 135 9.69 -7.59 -2.76
C LEU A 135 8.90 -6.42 -3.35
N PHE A 136 9.47 -5.22 -3.33
CA PHE A 136 8.87 -4.04 -3.93
C PHE A 136 8.66 -4.23 -5.45
N TYR A 137 9.70 -4.63 -6.17
CA TYR A 137 9.58 -4.88 -7.61
C TYR A 137 8.67 -6.06 -7.95
N GLU A 138 8.63 -7.09 -7.11
CA GLU A 138 7.70 -8.21 -7.28
C GLU A 138 6.24 -7.74 -7.13
N PHE A 139 5.96 -6.87 -6.14
CA PHE A 139 4.66 -6.26 -5.97
C PHE A 139 4.27 -5.42 -7.20
N GLU A 140 5.19 -4.58 -7.71
CA GLU A 140 4.93 -3.75 -8.89
C GLU A 140 4.71 -4.58 -10.16
N ALA A 141 5.47 -5.65 -10.38
CA ALA A 141 5.29 -6.55 -11.51
C ALA A 141 3.94 -7.28 -11.49
N CYS A 142 3.39 -7.56 -10.30
CA CYS A 142 2.07 -8.19 -10.12
C CYS A 142 1.95 -9.55 -10.86
N GLU A 143 3.04 -10.35 -10.86
CA GLU A 143 3.10 -11.62 -11.59
C GLU A 143 3.01 -12.87 -10.71
N THR A 144 3.34 -12.77 -9.41
CA THR A 144 3.21 -13.86 -8.44
C THR A 144 1.84 -13.88 -7.78
N ALA A 145 1.46 -15.00 -7.16
CA ALA A 145 0.19 -15.12 -6.43
C ALA A 145 0.12 -14.11 -5.27
N GLU A 146 1.24 -13.94 -4.55
CA GLU A 146 1.41 -12.97 -3.47
C GLU A 146 1.15 -11.55 -3.96
N ALA A 147 1.82 -11.14 -5.02
CA ALA A 147 1.72 -9.80 -5.57
C ALA A 147 0.31 -9.52 -6.15
N ARG A 148 -0.30 -10.50 -6.84
CA ARG A 148 -1.66 -10.37 -7.36
C ARG A 148 -2.68 -10.20 -6.24
N PHE A 149 -2.56 -10.99 -5.15
CA PHE A 149 -3.48 -10.88 -4.03
C PHE A 149 -3.25 -9.60 -3.23
N ALA A 150 -1.99 -9.23 -2.96
CA ALA A 150 -1.65 -7.96 -2.32
C ALA A 150 -2.18 -6.75 -3.12
N ARG A 151 -2.01 -6.73 -4.46
CA ARG A 151 -2.56 -5.68 -5.33
C ARG A 151 -4.10 -5.67 -5.33
N ALA A 152 -4.74 -6.84 -5.20
CA ALA A 152 -6.19 -6.89 -5.04
C ALA A 152 -6.64 -6.21 -3.74
N MET A 153 -5.89 -6.39 -2.63
CA MET A 153 -6.18 -5.73 -1.37
C MET A 153 -5.90 -4.22 -1.42
N ASP A 154 -4.83 -3.80 -2.09
CA ASP A 154 -4.51 -2.39 -2.33
C ASP A 154 -5.65 -1.65 -3.06
N ASN A 155 -6.25 -2.26 -4.05
CA ASN A 155 -7.41 -1.70 -4.73
C ASN A 155 -8.69 -1.77 -3.88
N PHE A 156 -8.87 -2.84 -3.13
CA PHE A 156 -10.10 -3.11 -2.38
C PHE A 156 -10.23 -2.30 -1.09
N GLN A 157 -9.14 -2.03 -0.39
CA GLN A 157 -9.13 -1.30 0.87
C GLN A 157 -9.73 0.11 0.74
N PRO A 158 -9.24 1.01 -0.15
CA PRO A 158 -9.82 2.33 -0.31
C PRO A 158 -11.24 2.27 -0.88
N PHE A 159 -11.56 1.25 -1.67
CA PHE A 159 -12.92 1.02 -2.14
C PHE A 159 -13.89 0.76 -0.97
N LEU A 160 -13.51 -0.10 -0.01
CA LEU A 160 -14.31 -0.37 1.19
C LEU A 160 -14.52 0.89 2.04
N LEU A 161 -13.46 1.69 2.24
CA LEU A 161 -13.57 2.93 3.01
C LEU A 161 -14.54 3.91 2.35
N ASN A 162 -14.43 4.11 1.05
CA ASN A 162 -15.35 4.97 0.30
C ASN A 162 -16.79 4.46 0.34
N ASN A 163 -17.00 3.15 0.17
CA ASN A 163 -18.34 2.56 0.28
C ASN A 163 -18.91 2.73 1.68
N SER A 164 -18.11 2.58 2.74
CA SER A 164 -18.52 2.72 4.14
C SER A 164 -18.88 4.18 4.52
N SER A 165 -18.26 5.16 3.87
CA SER A 165 -18.55 6.59 4.01
C SER A 165 -19.59 7.11 3.00
N ASN A 166 -20.42 6.22 2.45
CA ASN A 166 -21.47 6.54 1.49
C ASN A 166 -20.92 7.26 0.23
N GLY A 167 -19.71 6.94 -0.19
CA GLY A 167 -19.07 7.47 -1.41
C GLY A 167 -18.63 8.92 -1.34
N ASP A 168 -18.32 9.45 -0.17
CA ASP A 168 -17.96 10.87 0.01
C ASP A 168 -16.82 11.30 -0.91
N SER A 169 -15.70 10.56 -0.94
CA SER A 169 -14.56 10.90 -1.80
C SER A 169 -14.89 10.70 -3.29
N TRP A 170 -15.72 9.71 -3.65
CA TRP A 170 -16.14 9.53 -5.04
C TRP A 170 -16.98 10.71 -5.54
N ARG A 171 -17.90 11.23 -4.70
CA ARG A 171 -18.70 12.42 -5.05
C ARG A 171 -17.85 13.68 -5.09
N GLU A 172 -16.94 13.86 -4.12
CA GLU A 172 -16.04 15.01 -4.06
C GLU A 172 -15.23 15.16 -5.35
N HIS A 173 -14.73 14.00 -5.90
CA HIS A 173 -13.88 13.99 -7.08
C HIS A 173 -14.63 13.66 -8.39
N GLY A 174 -15.94 13.51 -8.36
CA GLY A 174 -16.73 13.18 -9.55
C GLY A 174 -16.29 11.88 -10.22
N VAL A 175 -15.99 10.84 -9.43
CA VAL A 175 -15.46 9.58 -9.94
C VAL A 175 -16.49 8.89 -10.81
N THR A 176 -16.09 8.49 -12.04
CA THR A 176 -16.94 7.83 -13.01
C THR A 176 -16.87 6.31 -12.92
N HIS A 177 -17.90 5.62 -13.46
CA HIS A 177 -17.91 4.16 -13.55
C HIS A 177 -16.68 3.63 -14.28
N SER A 178 -16.34 4.20 -15.43
CA SER A 178 -15.19 3.73 -16.23
C SER A 178 -13.88 3.76 -15.41
N ARG A 179 -13.59 4.87 -14.72
CA ARG A 179 -12.37 5.03 -13.92
C ARG A 179 -12.29 4.02 -12.76
N ILE A 180 -13.39 3.85 -12.02
CA ILE A 180 -13.40 2.90 -10.90
C ILE A 180 -13.36 1.45 -11.38
N TYR A 181 -14.06 1.14 -12.47
CA TYR A 181 -14.06 -0.19 -13.07
C TYR A 181 -12.67 -0.60 -13.55
N ASP A 182 -11.98 0.27 -14.29
CA ASP A 182 -10.62 0.02 -14.83
C ASP A 182 -9.59 -0.25 -13.74
N ARG A 183 -9.75 0.42 -12.58
CA ARG A 183 -8.90 0.14 -11.42
C ARG A 183 -9.25 -1.19 -10.78
N GLN A 184 -10.52 -1.40 -10.48
CA GLN A 184 -10.99 -2.52 -9.67
C GLN A 184 -10.96 -3.86 -10.40
N VAL A 185 -11.15 -3.90 -11.73
CA VAL A 185 -11.10 -5.14 -12.52
C VAL A 185 -9.74 -5.83 -12.44
N ARG A 186 -8.67 -5.10 -12.16
CA ARG A 186 -7.32 -5.65 -11.96
C ARG A 186 -7.27 -6.61 -10.77
N SER A 187 -8.09 -6.38 -9.74
CA SER A 187 -8.22 -7.23 -8.55
C SER A 187 -8.67 -8.65 -8.87
N LYS A 188 -9.33 -8.85 -10.03
CA LYS A 188 -9.77 -10.18 -10.51
C LYS A 188 -8.61 -11.18 -10.63
N LYS A 189 -7.40 -10.72 -10.94
CA LYS A 189 -6.20 -11.58 -11.03
C LYS A 189 -5.80 -12.17 -9.69
N GLY A 190 -6.05 -11.46 -8.58
CA GLY A 190 -5.75 -11.92 -7.23
C GLY A 190 -6.94 -12.61 -6.56
N SER A 191 -8.18 -12.14 -6.84
CA SER A 191 -9.40 -12.69 -6.27
C SER A 191 -10.61 -12.42 -7.16
N GLU A 192 -11.14 -13.46 -7.80
CA GLU A 192 -12.41 -13.36 -8.52
C GLU A 192 -13.58 -13.07 -7.58
N PHE A 193 -13.57 -13.64 -6.38
CA PHE A 193 -14.61 -13.42 -5.38
C PHE A 193 -14.71 -11.94 -4.97
N ILE A 194 -13.58 -11.32 -4.62
CA ILE A 194 -13.52 -9.91 -4.23
C ILE A 194 -13.89 -9.01 -5.42
N TRP A 195 -13.46 -9.35 -6.62
CA TRP A 195 -13.86 -8.63 -7.82
C TRP A 195 -15.38 -8.66 -8.03
N GLU A 196 -16.04 -9.82 -7.94
CA GLU A 196 -17.49 -9.93 -8.08
C GLU A 196 -18.23 -9.15 -6.99
N TYR A 197 -17.78 -9.21 -5.76
CA TYR A 197 -18.32 -8.38 -4.67
C TYR A 197 -18.20 -6.89 -5.00
N THR A 198 -16.99 -6.44 -5.40
CA THR A 198 -16.71 -5.05 -5.74
C THR A 198 -17.57 -4.57 -6.90
N ARG A 199 -17.70 -5.37 -7.95
CA ARG A 199 -18.55 -5.08 -9.12
C ARG A 199 -20.00 -4.82 -8.73
N ASN A 200 -20.57 -5.64 -7.87
CA ASN A 200 -21.93 -5.46 -7.37
C ASN A 200 -22.08 -4.16 -6.56
N MET A 201 -21.07 -3.82 -5.75
CA MET A 201 -21.06 -2.57 -4.99
C MET A 201 -20.89 -1.33 -5.87
N ILE A 202 -20.15 -1.41 -6.96
CA ILE A 202 -20.04 -0.33 -7.96
C ILE A 202 -21.44 -0.04 -8.53
N GLU A 203 -22.18 -1.06 -8.99
CA GLU A 203 -23.52 -0.91 -9.54
C GLU A 203 -24.51 -0.31 -8.50
N GLU A 204 -24.38 -0.71 -7.24
CA GLU A 204 -25.19 -0.13 -6.16
C GLU A 204 -24.88 1.35 -5.93
N ASN A 205 -23.58 1.73 -5.96
CA ASN A 205 -23.17 3.12 -5.76
C ASN A 205 -23.50 4.02 -6.95
N ILE A 206 -23.57 3.49 -8.17
CA ILE A 206 -24.14 4.20 -9.32
C ILE A 206 -25.62 4.50 -9.07
N ARG A 207 -26.40 3.50 -8.67
CA ARG A 207 -27.83 3.69 -8.36
C ARG A 207 -28.08 4.69 -7.23
N LYS A 208 -27.17 4.78 -6.27
CA LYS A 208 -27.20 5.79 -5.18
C LYS A 208 -26.75 7.18 -5.61
N GLY A 209 -26.17 7.34 -6.80
CA GLY A 209 -25.59 8.60 -7.28
C GLY A 209 -24.22 8.93 -6.65
N ASN A 210 -23.55 7.98 -6.04
CA ASN A 210 -22.21 8.14 -5.48
C ASN A 210 -21.11 8.07 -6.54
N ILE A 211 -21.36 7.35 -7.63
CA ILE A 211 -20.48 7.18 -8.78
C ILE A 211 -21.23 7.66 -10.01
N VAL A 212 -20.57 8.46 -10.84
CA VAL A 212 -21.17 8.98 -12.09
C VAL A 212 -21.24 7.84 -13.12
N ASP A 213 -22.43 7.59 -13.66
CA ASP A 213 -22.62 6.61 -14.73
C ASP A 213 -22.20 7.22 -16.07
N ASP A 214 -21.04 6.80 -16.57
CA ASP A 214 -20.52 7.17 -17.89
C ASP A 214 -20.51 5.97 -18.87
N LYS A 215 -21.32 4.93 -18.57
CA LYS A 215 -21.51 3.81 -19.50
C LYS A 215 -22.14 4.29 -20.80
N PRO A 216 -21.71 3.74 -21.96
CA PRO A 216 -22.41 4.00 -23.22
C PRO A 216 -23.88 3.58 -23.13
N GLU A 217 -24.80 4.43 -23.59
CA GLU A 217 -26.27 4.19 -23.52
C GLU A 217 -26.75 2.88 -24.18
N HIS A 218 -25.86 2.12 -24.82
CA HIS A 218 -26.19 0.91 -25.58
C HIS A 218 -25.94 -0.41 -24.81
N LEU A 219 -25.60 -0.37 -23.52
CA LEU A 219 -25.33 -1.55 -22.68
C LEU A 219 -26.34 -1.73 -21.52
N THR A 220 -27.47 -1.07 -21.58
CA THR A 220 -28.60 -1.26 -20.64
C THR A 220 -29.59 -2.30 -21.13
#